data_a0ee1ff51edfab60775abdf460c223c9
#
_entry.id   a0ee1ff51edfab60775abdf460c223c9
#
_cell.length_a   1.000
_cell.length_b   1.000
_cell.length_c   1.000
_cell.angle_alpha   90.00
_cell.angle_beta   90.00
_cell.angle_gamma   90.00
#
_symmetry.space_group_name_H-M   'P 1'
#
loop_
_entity.id
_entity.type
_entity.pdbx_description
1 polymer ?
#
loop_
_entity_poly.entity_id
_entity_poly.type
_entity_poly.pdbx_seq_one_letter_code
_entity_poly.pdbx_strand_id
1 'polypeptide(L)'
;MSNVLVVAGHEFSRLARSPLVIFVVVIICLSTVINAAGCSVLLHKIDDVAAEPFMSGIGNLFYFSSIFFSFLALCMGIMVVSGDRSVGALRVLVTKPLHGRDIIAGKLLGMNALLLALVTLFVALGAASLAVSYGMPHDSGETALKLIIFGAGLFLFCALVTVLTTFLGVVFRELVSVLAISVSFLVIAWFARLQYVYAAVGKFELVNPVVQYVRLSAPVAGCDIFNPYADQFIFSAWFAAALPFAMLVVAEIGMLFAASCLLFKDEEK
;
A
#
# COMPACT_ATOMS: atom_id res chain seq x y z
N MET A 1 18.13 22.05 8.91
CA MET A 1 17.31 20.90 8.45
C MET A 1 17.04 20.00 9.64
N SER A 2 15.84 19.52 9.82
CA SER A 2 15.55 18.60 10.94
C SER A 2 16.34 17.30 10.70
N ASN A 3 16.91 16.73 11.77
CA ASN A 3 17.67 15.47 11.70
C ASN A 3 16.87 14.35 11.01
N VAL A 4 15.55 14.38 11.17
CA VAL A 4 14.60 13.44 10.53
C VAL A 4 14.70 13.47 9.01
N LEU A 5 14.75 14.65 8.37
CA LEU A 5 14.81 14.75 6.90
C LEU A 5 16.16 14.25 6.34
N VAL A 6 17.24 14.45 7.08
CA VAL A 6 18.57 13.94 6.69
C VAL A 6 18.57 12.40 6.72
N VAL A 7 18.02 11.81 7.78
CA VAL A 7 17.89 10.35 7.90
C VAL A 7 16.95 9.81 6.81
N ALA A 8 15.83 10.47 6.56
CA ALA A 8 14.88 10.06 5.52
C ALA A 8 15.51 10.06 4.11
N GLY A 9 16.24 11.13 3.76
CA GLY A 9 16.93 11.23 2.47
C GLY A 9 18.03 10.18 2.29
N HIS A 10 18.79 9.89 3.35
CA HIS A 10 19.78 8.82 3.33
C HIS A 10 19.14 7.45 3.15
N GLU A 11 18.06 7.16 3.88
CA GLU A 11 17.35 5.88 3.79
C GLU A 11 16.71 5.69 2.41
N PHE A 12 16.05 6.72 1.88
CA PHE A 12 15.51 6.71 0.53
C PHE A 12 16.59 6.38 -0.51
N SER A 13 17.73 7.09 -0.47
CA SER A 13 18.82 6.88 -1.41
C SER A 13 19.46 5.49 -1.29
N ARG A 14 19.57 4.97 -0.07
CA ARG A 14 20.07 3.62 0.21
C ARG A 14 19.18 2.56 -0.42
N LEU A 15 17.87 2.66 -0.18
CA LEU A 15 16.88 1.72 -0.69
C LEU A 15 16.69 1.81 -2.20
N ALA A 16 16.64 3.02 -2.74
CA ALA A 16 16.47 3.24 -4.19
C ALA A 16 17.61 2.62 -5.03
N ARG A 17 18.81 2.50 -4.44
CA ARG A 17 19.97 1.85 -5.09
C ARG A 17 20.07 0.36 -4.80
N SER A 18 19.17 -0.19 -4.01
CA SER A 18 19.20 -1.61 -3.67
C SER A 18 18.76 -2.48 -4.86
N PRO A 19 19.37 -3.66 -5.05
CA PRO A 19 18.97 -4.58 -6.10
C PRO A 19 17.51 -5.04 -5.95
N LEU A 20 16.98 -5.02 -4.72
CA LEU A 20 15.59 -5.33 -4.44
C LEU A 20 14.62 -4.36 -5.16
N VAL A 21 14.91 -3.06 -5.13
CA VAL A 21 14.07 -2.06 -5.80
C VAL A 21 14.12 -2.23 -7.31
N ILE A 22 15.28 -2.55 -7.88
CA ILE A 22 15.40 -2.85 -9.32
C ILE A 22 14.51 -4.05 -9.66
N PHE A 23 14.55 -5.12 -8.87
CA PHE A 23 13.71 -6.29 -9.05
C PHE A 23 12.21 -5.97 -8.96
N VAL A 24 11.81 -5.14 -7.98
CA VAL A 24 10.43 -4.66 -7.82
C VAL A 24 9.97 -3.86 -9.05
N VAL A 25 10.81 -2.97 -9.57
CA VAL A 25 10.50 -2.19 -10.78
C VAL A 25 10.31 -3.11 -12.00
N VAL A 26 11.15 -4.12 -12.15
CA VAL A 26 11.00 -5.13 -13.22
C VAL A 26 9.66 -5.87 -13.10
N ILE A 27 9.28 -6.28 -11.87
CA ILE A 27 7.96 -6.93 -11.64
C ILE A 27 6.82 -5.97 -11.98
N ILE A 28 6.91 -4.71 -11.60
CA ILE A 28 5.91 -3.68 -11.93
C ILE A 28 5.76 -3.57 -13.45
N CYS A 29 6.86 -3.40 -14.18
CA CYS A 29 6.83 -3.31 -15.64
C CYS A 29 6.22 -4.57 -16.28
N LEU A 30 6.64 -5.75 -15.83
CA LEU A 30 6.15 -7.01 -16.37
C LEU A 30 4.67 -7.21 -16.10
N SER A 31 4.21 -6.94 -14.87
CA SER A 31 2.81 -7.10 -14.48
C SER A 31 1.87 -6.16 -15.24
N THR A 32 2.27 -4.90 -15.47
CA THR A 32 1.46 -3.95 -16.23
C THR A 32 1.33 -4.33 -17.71
N VAL A 33 2.42 -4.82 -18.31
CA VAL A 33 2.42 -5.31 -19.70
C VAL A 33 1.57 -6.58 -19.83
N ILE A 34 1.74 -7.54 -18.92
CA ILE A 34 0.94 -8.78 -18.91
C ILE A 34 -0.54 -8.49 -18.74
N ASN A 35 -0.88 -7.54 -17.84
CA ASN A 35 -2.27 -7.13 -17.64
C ASN A 35 -2.87 -6.54 -18.91
N ALA A 36 -2.18 -5.64 -19.59
CA ALA A 36 -2.65 -5.05 -20.83
C ALA A 36 -2.85 -6.11 -21.93
N ALA A 37 -1.89 -7.02 -22.09
CA ALA A 37 -2.00 -8.14 -23.05
C ALA A 37 -3.10 -9.13 -22.67
N GLY A 38 -3.25 -9.46 -21.39
CA GLY A 38 -4.28 -10.38 -20.90
C GLY A 38 -5.70 -9.84 -21.10
N CYS A 39 -5.92 -8.56 -20.84
CA CYS A 39 -7.20 -7.91 -21.10
C CYS A 39 -7.58 -7.96 -22.58
N SER A 40 -6.62 -7.80 -23.51
CA SER A 40 -6.90 -7.88 -24.96
C SER A 40 -7.41 -9.25 -25.36
N VAL A 41 -6.79 -10.31 -24.85
CA VAL A 41 -7.19 -11.69 -25.17
C VAL A 41 -8.57 -12.04 -24.61
N LEU A 42 -8.89 -11.55 -23.41
CA LEU A 42 -10.19 -11.80 -22.76
C LEU A 42 -11.33 -11.07 -23.51
N LEU A 43 -11.12 -9.82 -23.89
CA LEU A 43 -12.12 -9.01 -24.58
C LEU A 43 -12.45 -9.56 -25.98
N HIS A 44 -11.46 -10.12 -26.71
CA HIS A 44 -11.72 -10.80 -27.97
C HIS A 44 -12.58 -12.07 -27.84
N LYS A 45 -12.67 -12.66 -26.64
CA LYS A 45 -13.48 -13.86 -26.40
C LYS A 45 -14.90 -13.56 -25.93
N ILE A 46 -15.19 -12.33 -25.50
CA ILE A 46 -16.47 -11.94 -24.89
C ILE A 46 -17.04 -10.84 -25.78
N ASP A 47 -17.67 -11.23 -26.88
CA ASP A 47 -18.27 -10.34 -27.88
C ASP A 47 -19.43 -9.47 -27.36
N ASP A 48 -19.94 -9.67 -26.14
CA ASP A 48 -21.19 -9.08 -25.64
C ASP A 48 -21.04 -8.13 -24.43
N VAL A 49 -19.84 -7.80 -23.95
CA VAL A 49 -19.73 -6.95 -22.75
C VAL A 49 -19.39 -5.51 -23.10
N ALA A 50 -20.40 -4.64 -22.96
CA ALA A 50 -20.31 -3.18 -23.05
C ALA A 50 -19.46 -2.50 -21.95
N ALA A 51 -18.61 -3.22 -21.25
CA ALA A 51 -17.70 -2.67 -20.26
C ALA A 51 -16.52 -2.00 -20.97
N GLU A 52 -16.21 -0.77 -20.61
CA GLU A 52 -15.03 -0.06 -21.12
C GLU A 52 -13.77 -0.89 -20.85
N PRO A 53 -13.01 -1.30 -21.87
CA PRO A 53 -11.85 -2.18 -21.74
C PRO A 53 -10.78 -1.62 -20.80
N PHE A 54 -10.63 -0.31 -20.81
CA PHE A 54 -9.69 0.42 -19.98
C PHE A 54 -10.00 0.26 -18.48
N MET A 55 -11.28 0.43 -18.09
CA MET A 55 -11.68 0.29 -16.68
C MET A 55 -11.58 -1.15 -16.18
N SER A 56 -11.90 -2.12 -17.02
CA SER A 56 -11.69 -3.55 -16.71
C SER A 56 -10.21 -3.87 -16.45
N GLY A 57 -9.31 -3.28 -17.24
CA GLY A 57 -7.87 -3.39 -17.03
C GLY A 57 -7.40 -2.78 -15.70
N ILE A 58 -7.95 -1.64 -15.30
CA ILE A 58 -7.68 -1.02 -13.99
C ILE A 58 -8.16 -1.93 -12.86
N GLY A 59 -9.34 -2.55 -13.00
CA GLY A 59 -9.87 -3.49 -12.02
C GLY A 59 -8.95 -4.69 -11.78
N ASN A 60 -8.36 -5.26 -12.82
CA ASN A 60 -7.36 -6.32 -12.68
C ASN A 60 -6.09 -5.84 -11.98
N LEU A 61 -5.62 -4.62 -12.31
CA LEU A 61 -4.47 -4.00 -11.62
C LEU A 61 -4.75 -3.75 -10.14
N PHE A 62 -5.98 -3.42 -9.77
CA PHE A 62 -6.40 -3.25 -8.38
C PHE A 62 -6.17 -4.53 -7.56
N TYR A 63 -6.58 -5.70 -8.06
CA TYR A 63 -6.39 -6.97 -7.35
C TYR A 63 -4.91 -7.34 -7.22
N PHE A 64 -4.16 -7.24 -8.31
CA PHE A 64 -2.73 -7.53 -8.31
C PHE A 64 -1.98 -6.60 -7.36
N SER A 65 -2.19 -5.29 -7.47
CA SER A 65 -1.49 -4.29 -6.66
C SER A 65 -1.76 -4.46 -5.18
N SER A 66 -3.00 -4.76 -4.81
CA SER A 66 -3.38 -4.90 -3.41
C SER A 66 -2.60 -6.01 -2.69
N ILE A 67 -2.35 -7.14 -3.36
CA ILE A 67 -1.55 -8.24 -2.81
C ILE A 67 -0.06 -7.90 -2.89
N PHE A 68 0.44 -7.51 -4.05
CA PHE A 68 1.85 -7.25 -4.28
C PHE A 68 2.40 -6.15 -3.37
N PHE A 69 1.73 -4.99 -3.35
CA PHE A 69 2.19 -3.87 -2.53
C PHE A 69 1.99 -4.09 -1.03
N SER A 70 1.01 -4.90 -0.60
CA SER A 70 0.89 -5.25 0.81
C SER A 70 2.08 -6.07 1.31
N PHE A 71 2.54 -7.05 0.53
CA PHE A 71 3.75 -7.81 0.86
C PHE A 71 5.01 -6.95 0.79
N LEU A 72 5.11 -6.07 -0.21
CA LEU A 72 6.23 -5.14 -0.32
C LEU A 72 6.30 -4.21 0.90
N ALA A 73 5.18 -3.59 1.28
CA ALA A 73 5.07 -2.72 2.45
C ALA A 73 5.41 -3.46 3.76
N LEU A 74 4.96 -4.71 3.88
CA LEU A 74 5.30 -5.58 5.01
C LEU A 74 6.82 -5.83 5.09
N CYS A 75 7.45 -6.23 4.00
CA CYS A 75 8.89 -6.47 3.97
C CYS A 75 9.69 -5.20 4.33
N MET A 76 9.28 -4.05 3.78
CA MET A 76 9.92 -2.78 4.07
C MET A 76 9.75 -2.39 5.54
N GLY A 77 8.55 -2.52 6.11
CA GLY A 77 8.26 -2.20 7.50
C GLY A 77 9.07 -3.06 8.50
N ILE A 78 9.25 -4.35 8.20
CA ILE A 78 10.11 -5.24 9.02
C ILE A 78 11.56 -4.75 9.01
N MET A 79 12.06 -4.26 7.88
CA MET A 79 13.44 -3.79 7.74
C MET A 79 13.74 -2.54 8.57
N VAL A 80 12.74 -1.74 8.95
CA VAL A 80 12.94 -0.49 9.71
C VAL A 80 13.65 -0.73 11.04
N VAL A 81 13.18 -1.70 11.80
CA VAL A 81 13.67 -1.98 13.16
C VAL A 81 14.34 -3.35 13.24
N SER A 82 13.62 -4.40 12.85
CA SER A 82 14.10 -5.78 13.01
C SER A 82 15.28 -6.09 12.10
N GLY A 83 15.33 -5.51 10.89
CA GLY A 83 16.46 -5.64 9.99
C GLY A 83 17.74 -5.03 10.56
N ASP A 84 17.66 -3.84 11.15
CA ASP A 84 18.82 -3.19 11.76
C ASP A 84 19.29 -3.86 13.04
N ARG A 85 18.37 -4.42 13.82
CA ARG A 85 18.73 -5.20 15.01
C ARG A 85 19.53 -6.45 14.64
N SER A 86 19.09 -7.17 13.60
CA SER A 86 19.74 -8.43 13.17
C SER A 86 21.19 -8.21 12.69
N VAL A 87 21.48 -7.05 12.11
CA VAL A 87 22.82 -6.68 11.61
C VAL A 87 23.65 -5.94 12.69
N GLY A 88 23.08 -5.61 13.85
CA GLY A 88 23.76 -4.86 14.91
C GLY A 88 23.94 -3.37 14.62
N ALA A 89 23.39 -2.88 13.52
CA ALA A 89 23.49 -1.48 13.10
C ALA A 89 22.86 -0.51 14.10
N LEU A 90 21.85 -0.97 14.84
CA LEU A 90 21.18 -0.18 15.88
C LEU A 90 22.15 0.24 17.00
N ARG A 91 23.11 -0.63 17.40
CA ARG A 91 24.12 -0.31 18.42
C ARG A 91 25.01 0.86 18.01
N VAL A 92 25.33 0.97 16.72
CA VAL A 92 26.16 2.05 16.18
C VAL A 92 25.34 3.36 16.05
N LEU A 93 24.05 3.26 15.76
CA LEU A 93 23.17 4.42 15.66
C LEU A 93 22.89 5.09 17.01
N VAL A 94 22.76 4.30 18.08
CA VAL A 94 22.53 4.78 19.45
C VAL A 94 23.75 5.52 20.03
N THR A 95 24.95 5.27 19.50
CA THR A 95 26.17 6.03 19.95
C THR A 95 26.23 7.45 19.39
N LYS A 96 25.40 7.81 18.40
CA LYS A 96 25.32 9.16 17.88
C LYS A 96 24.35 10.01 18.72
N PRO A 97 24.54 11.33 18.85
CA PRO A 97 23.65 12.20 19.64
C PRO A 97 22.33 12.48 18.88
N LEU A 98 21.66 11.42 18.45
CA LEU A 98 20.36 11.45 17.77
C LEU A 98 19.33 10.79 18.71
N HIS A 99 18.16 11.40 18.83
CA HIS A 99 17.08 10.79 19.58
C HIS A 99 16.51 9.61 18.77
N GLY A 100 16.28 8.47 19.41
CA GLY A 100 15.74 7.27 18.75
C GLY A 100 14.45 7.52 17.96
N ARG A 101 13.63 8.47 18.42
CA ARG A 101 12.42 8.94 17.71
C ARG A 101 12.73 9.51 16.33
N ASP A 102 13.82 10.30 16.20
CA ASP A 102 14.19 10.93 14.95
C ASP A 102 14.69 9.88 13.94
N ILE A 103 15.30 8.81 14.44
CA ILE A 103 15.78 7.68 13.63
C ILE A 103 14.58 6.92 13.05
N ILE A 104 13.63 6.50 13.90
CA ILE A 104 12.45 5.76 13.43
C ILE A 104 11.60 6.62 12.48
N ALA A 105 11.35 7.88 12.85
CA ALA A 105 10.58 8.79 12.02
C ALA A 105 11.25 9.04 10.66
N GLY A 106 12.57 9.24 10.64
CA GLY A 106 13.33 9.44 9.40
C GLY A 106 13.30 8.21 8.50
N LYS A 107 13.49 7.01 9.08
CA LYS A 107 13.43 5.76 8.32
C LYS A 107 12.05 5.49 7.74
N LEU A 108 10.99 5.62 8.54
CA LEU A 108 9.62 5.46 8.07
C LEU A 108 9.29 6.46 6.96
N LEU A 109 9.69 7.73 7.10
CA LEU A 109 9.50 8.74 6.07
C LEU A 109 10.24 8.38 4.77
N GLY A 110 11.50 7.95 4.85
CA GLY A 110 12.29 7.55 3.69
C GLY A 110 11.69 6.35 2.95
N MET A 111 11.24 5.33 3.70
CA MET A 111 10.57 4.16 3.13
C MET A 111 9.21 4.49 2.51
N ASN A 112 8.38 5.27 3.20
CA ASN A 112 7.09 5.68 2.65
C ASN A 112 7.25 6.58 1.42
N ALA A 113 8.29 7.42 1.35
CA ALA A 113 8.61 8.19 0.15
C ALA A 113 8.98 7.27 -1.04
N LEU A 114 9.72 6.20 -0.79
CA LEU A 114 10.02 5.20 -1.82
C LEU A 114 8.76 4.43 -2.25
N LEU A 115 7.93 4.02 -1.29
CA LEU A 115 6.64 3.37 -1.61
C LEU A 115 5.74 4.27 -2.44
N LEU A 116 5.67 5.56 -2.12
CA LEU A 116 4.92 6.54 -2.91
C LEU A 116 5.45 6.61 -4.35
N ALA A 117 6.78 6.65 -4.53
CA ALA A 117 7.39 6.66 -5.85
C ALA A 117 7.07 5.37 -6.64
N LEU A 118 7.12 4.20 -5.99
CA LEU A 118 6.79 2.91 -6.64
C LEU A 118 5.30 2.80 -6.97
N VAL A 119 4.40 3.25 -6.09
CA VAL A 119 2.95 3.28 -6.35
C VAL A 119 2.64 4.22 -7.52
N THR A 120 3.25 5.42 -7.54
CA THR A 120 3.08 6.38 -8.64
C THR A 120 3.57 5.79 -9.96
N LEU A 121 4.73 5.14 -9.94
CA LEU A 121 5.28 4.44 -11.11
C LEU A 121 4.34 3.34 -11.60
N PHE A 122 3.82 2.51 -10.69
CA PHE A 122 2.89 1.44 -11.01
C PHE A 122 1.59 1.96 -11.66
N VAL A 123 0.98 2.98 -11.08
CA VAL A 123 -0.26 3.58 -11.61
C VAL A 123 -0.01 4.21 -12.98
N ALA A 124 1.10 4.95 -13.13
CA ALA A 124 1.44 5.59 -14.39
C ALA A 124 1.73 4.58 -15.50
N LEU A 125 2.52 3.53 -15.22
CA LEU A 125 2.81 2.47 -16.20
C LEU A 125 1.57 1.64 -16.51
N GLY A 126 0.73 1.34 -15.52
CA GLY A 126 -0.55 0.65 -15.72
C GLY A 126 -1.48 1.43 -16.64
N ALA A 127 -1.68 2.72 -16.37
CA ALA A 127 -2.48 3.59 -17.22
C ALA A 127 -1.90 3.73 -18.62
N ALA A 128 -0.59 3.91 -18.75
CA ALA A 128 0.08 4.03 -20.05
C ALA A 128 -0.05 2.75 -20.88
N SER A 129 0.16 1.57 -20.28
CA SER A 129 0.04 0.29 -20.95
C SER A 129 -1.39 0.03 -21.46
N LEU A 130 -2.39 0.38 -20.67
CA LEU A 130 -3.80 0.26 -21.07
C LEU A 130 -4.17 1.29 -22.15
N ALA A 131 -3.69 2.52 -22.06
CA ALA A 131 -3.93 3.56 -23.06
C ALA A 131 -3.31 3.20 -24.43
N VAL A 132 -2.14 2.56 -24.45
CA VAL A 132 -1.50 2.07 -25.68
C VAL A 132 -2.29 0.91 -26.28
N SER A 133 -2.86 0.02 -25.45
CA SER A 133 -3.56 -1.18 -25.92
C SER A 133 -5.01 -0.91 -26.38
N TYR A 134 -5.70 0.02 -25.73
CA TYR A 134 -7.15 0.25 -25.90
C TYR A 134 -7.52 1.67 -26.32
N GLY A 135 -6.53 2.57 -26.41
CA GLY A 135 -6.77 3.98 -26.65
C GLY A 135 -7.11 4.76 -25.38
N MET A 136 -7.22 6.06 -25.51
CA MET A 136 -7.58 6.94 -24.41
C MET A 136 -9.09 6.84 -24.10
N PRO A 137 -9.48 6.80 -22.82
CA PRO A 137 -10.90 6.83 -22.44
C PRO A 137 -11.58 8.12 -22.86
N HIS A 138 -12.88 8.06 -23.09
CA HIS A 138 -13.68 9.19 -23.58
C HIS A 138 -13.62 10.40 -22.65
N ASP A 139 -13.64 10.16 -21.33
CA ASP A 139 -13.47 11.19 -20.30
C ASP A 139 -12.10 11.02 -19.62
N SER A 140 -11.10 11.65 -20.21
CA SER A 140 -9.72 11.61 -19.70
C SER A 140 -9.58 12.31 -18.34
N GLY A 141 -10.40 13.34 -18.05
CA GLY A 141 -10.36 14.07 -16.78
C GLY A 141 -10.87 13.23 -15.61
N GLU A 142 -12.01 12.59 -15.77
CA GLU A 142 -12.57 11.69 -14.76
C GLU A 142 -11.67 10.47 -14.53
N THR A 143 -11.14 9.90 -15.60
CA THR A 143 -10.21 8.76 -15.51
C THR A 143 -8.91 9.14 -14.77
N ALA A 144 -8.34 10.31 -15.05
CA ALA A 144 -7.17 10.79 -14.33
C ALA A 144 -7.46 10.97 -12.83
N LEU A 145 -8.62 11.51 -12.47
CA LEU A 145 -9.04 11.65 -11.08
C LEU A 145 -9.17 10.27 -10.40
N LYS A 146 -9.81 9.30 -11.07
CA LYS A 146 -9.93 7.93 -10.58
C LYS A 146 -8.57 7.28 -10.32
N LEU A 147 -7.61 7.45 -11.23
CA LEU A 147 -6.24 6.95 -11.08
C LEU A 147 -5.49 7.58 -9.91
N ILE A 148 -5.64 8.90 -9.70
CA ILE A 148 -5.05 9.60 -8.56
C ILE A 148 -5.62 9.07 -7.24
N ILE A 149 -6.94 8.91 -7.16
CA ILE A 149 -7.61 8.38 -5.98
C ILE A 149 -7.18 6.93 -5.71
N PHE A 150 -7.10 6.11 -6.75
CA PHE A 150 -6.61 4.73 -6.65
C PHE A 150 -5.18 4.69 -6.11
N GLY A 151 -4.27 5.49 -6.67
CA GLY A 151 -2.90 5.60 -6.20
C GLY A 151 -2.79 6.09 -4.75
N ALA A 152 -3.58 7.10 -4.38
CA ALA A 152 -3.61 7.61 -3.01
C ALA A 152 -4.12 6.56 -2.01
N GLY A 153 -5.20 5.84 -2.35
CA GLY A 153 -5.73 4.75 -1.52
C GLY A 153 -4.72 3.61 -1.35
N LEU A 154 -4.05 3.20 -2.43
CA LEU A 154 -3.01 2.17 -2.39
C LEU A 154 -1.82 2.63 -1.53
N PHE A 155 -1.40 3.89 -1.64
CA PHE A 155 -0.33 4.44 -0.82
C PHE A 155 -0.70 4.47 0.67
N LEU A 156 -1.91 4.93 1.03
CA LEU A 156 -2.39 4.94 2.42
C LEU A 156 -2.40 3.53 3.01
N PHE A 157 -2.86 2.55 2.24
CA PHE A 157 -2.83 1.15 2.64
C PHE A 157 -1.42 0.64 2.90
N CYS A 158 -0.48 0.92 1.98
CA CYS A 158 0.94 0.56 2.14
C CYS A 158 1.56 1.23 3.37
N ALA A 159 1.27 2.52 3.59
CA ALA A 159 1.76 3.26 4.74
C ALA A 159 1.25 2.66 6.06
N LEU A 160 -0.04 2.29 6.12
CA LEU A 160 -0.62 1.62 7.29
C LEU A 160 0.08 0.27 7.56
N VAL A 161 0.24 -0.57 6.53
CA VAL A 161 0.93 -1.87 6.67
C VAL A 161 2.38 -1.67 7.11
N THR A 162 3.10 -0.70 6.54
CA THR A 162 4.50 -0.40 6.91
C THR A 162 4.62 0.03 8.37
N VAL A 163 3.73 0.91 8.84
CA VAL A 163 3.76 1.40 10.22
C VAL A 163 3.35 0.29 11.19
N LEU A 164 2.36 -0.52 10.84
CA LEU A 164 1.93 -1.68 11.64
C LEU A 164 3.07 -2.68 11.81
N THR A 165 3.76 -3.04 10.73
CA THR A 165 4.88 -3.99 10.78
C THR A 165 6.09 -3.41 11.51
N THR A 166 6.31 -2.10 11.41
CA THR A 166 7.34 -1.40 12.20
C THR A 166 7.01 -1.46 13.69
N PHE A 167 5.74 -1.21 14.06
CA PHE A 167 5.27 -1.33 15.44
C PHE A 167 5.50 -2.75 15.99
N LEU A 168 5.12 -3.77 15.23
CA LEU A 168 5.39 -5.16 15.60
C LEU A 168 6.90 -5.43 15.74
N GLY A 169 7.74 -4.84 14.89
CA GLY A 169 9.19 -4.91 14.97
C GLY A 169 9.78 -4.25 16.22
N VAL A 170 9.12 -3.24 16.77
CA VAL A 170 9.49 -2.65 18.06
C VAL A 170 9.10 -3.55 19.23
N VAL A 171 7.89 -4.12 19.18
CA VAL A 171 7.35 -5.00 20.25
C VAL A 171 8.08 -6.33 20.31
N PHE A 172 8.28 -6.98 19.17
CA PHE A 172 8.92 -8.28 19.08
C PHE A 172 10.39 -8.14 18.69
N ARG A 173 11.29 -8.76 19.46
CA ARG A 173 12.75 -8.62 19.26
C ARG A 173 13.29 -9.50 18.13
N GLU A 174 12.63 -10.61 17.85
CA GLU A 174 13.07 -11.60 16.87
C GLU A 174 12.48 -11.35 15.49
N LEU A 175 13.33 -11.27 14.47
CA LEU A 175 12.94 -11.04 13.08
C LEU A 175 11.89 -12.08 12.58
N VAL A 176 12.10 -13.36 12.94
CA VAL A 176 11.21 -14.45 12.50
C VAL A 176 9.82 -14.31 13.10
N SER A 177 9.74 -13.96 14.39
CA SER A 177 8.47 -13.72 15.07
C SER A 177 7.69 -12.55 14.46
N VAL A 178 8.39 -11.43 14.17
CA VAL A 178 7.78 -10.27 13.51
C VAL A 178 7.23 -10.65 12.14
N LEU A 179 8.03 -11.38 11.36
CA LEU A 179 7.63 -11.81 10.01
C LEU A 179 6.41 -12.76 10.09
N ALA A 180 6.45 -13.76 10.96
CA ALA A 180 5.38 -14.74 11.12
C ALA A 180 4.05 -14.06 11.52
N ILE A 181 4.09 -13.17 12.52
CA ILE A 181 2.91 -12.45 13.01
C ILE A 181 2.37 -11.50 11.94
N SER A 182 3.24 -10.74 11.27
CA SER A 182 2.84 -9.77 10.26
C SER A 182 2.22 -10.44 9.03
N VAL A 183 2.81 -11.54 8.54
CA VAL A 183 2.27 -12.32 7.43
C VAL A 183 0.94 -12.95 7.83
N SER A 184 0.86 -13.56 9.01
CA SER A 184 -0.39 -14.16 9.50
C SER A 184 -1.51 -13.13 9.62
N PHE A 185 -1.19 -11.94 10.16
CA PHE A 185 -2.15 -10.83 10.24
C PHE A 185 -2.64 -10.41 8.86
N LEU A 186 -1.74 -10.23 7.89
CA LEU A 186 -2.09 -9.82 6.54
C LEU A 186 -2.96 -10.88 5.85
N VAL A 187 -2.60 -12.16 5.98
CA VAL A 187 -3.38 -13.28 5.43
C VAL A 187 -4.77 -13.33 6.05
N ILE A 188 -4.88 -13.22 7.38
CA ILE A 188 -6.19 -13.17 8.07
C ILE A 188 -6.99 -11.95 7.60
N ALA A 189 -6.37 -10.77 7.46
CA ALA A 189 -7.03 -9.56 6.99
C ALA A 189 -7.61 -9.73 5.57
N TRP A 190 -6.91 -10.44 4.69
CA TRP A 190 -7.38 -10.79 3.35
C TRP A 190 -8.51 -11.82 3.38
N PHE A 191 -8.40 -12.88 4.21
CA PHE A 191 -9.45 -13.90 4.36
C PHE A 191 -10.69 -13.36 5.06
N ALA A 192 -10.55 -12.42 6.00
CA ALA A 192 -11.67 -11.77 6.67
C ALA A 192 -12.57 -10.97 5.71
N ARG A 193 -12.11 -10.68 4.50
CA ARG A 193 -12.89 -10.10 3.40
C ARG A 193 -13.88 -11.11 2.78
N LEU A 194 -13.67 -12.40 2.97
CA LEU A 194 -14.59 -13.40 2.44
C LEU A 194 -15.94 -13.30 3.15
N GLN A 195 -17.02 -13.31 2.37
CA GLN A 195 -18.39 -13.03 2.77
C GLN A 195 -18.87 -13.84 3.98
N TYR A 196 -18.36 -15.05 4.16
CA TYR A 196 -18.70 -15.94 5.29
C TYR A 196 -18.07 -15.50 6.61
N VAL A 197 -16.85 -14.97 6.58
CA VAL A 197 -16.14 -14.45 7.77
C VAL A 197 -16.70 -13.09 8.16
N TYR A 198 -17.13 -12.31 7.17
CA TYR A 198 -17.74 -11.01 7.30
C TYR A 198 -19.01 -11.04 8.18
N ALA A 199 -19.88 -12.03 7.99
CA ALA A 199 -21.10 -12.20 8.80
C ALA A 199 -20.79 -12.50 10.28
N ALA A 200 -19.66 -13.16 10.57
CA ALA A 200 -19.25 -13.54 11.93
C ALA A 200 -18.49 -12.42 12.68
N VAL A 201 -17.77 -11.55 11.97
CA VAL A 201 -16.79 -10.61 12.53
C VAL A 201 -17.23 -9.13 12.39
N GLY A 202 -18.45 -8.87 11.93
CA GLY A 202 -19.06 -7.61 11.50
C GLY A 202 -18.58 -6.26 12.04
N LYS A 203 -18.08 -6.16 13.28
CA LYS A 203 -17.54 -4.90 13.84
C LYS A 203 -16.02 -4.70 13.64
N PHE A 204 -15.27 -5.77 13.36
CA PHE A 204 -13.84 -5.68 13.05
C PHE A 204 -13.56 -5.20 11.62
N GLU A 205 -14.60 -5.02 10.82
CA GLU A 205 -14.51 -4.47 9.47
C GLU A 205 -13.84 -3.10 9.44
N LEU A 206 -14.15 -2.25 10.40
CA LEU A 206 -13.62 -0.88 10.47
C LEU A 206 -12.10 -0.82 10.67
N VAL A 207 -11.55 -1.79 11.40
CA VAL A 207 -10.12 -1.82 11.76
C VAL A 207 -9.29 -2.70 10.80
N ASN A 208 -9.95 -3.41 9.87
CA ASN A 208 -9.25 -4.24 8.90
C ASN A 208 -8.66 -3.39 7.77
N PRO A 209 -7.31 -3.30 7.64
CA PRO A 209 -6.65 -2.45 6.64
C PRO A 209 -7.02 -2.82 5.20
N VAL A 210 -7.28 -4.10 4.93
CA VAL A 210 -7.69 -4.57 3.60
C VAL A 210 -9.10 -4.08 3.27
N VAL A 211 -10.02 -4.14 4.22
CA VAL A 211 -11.40 -3.66 4.03
C VAL A 211 -11.41 -2.14 3.83
N GLN A 212 -10.65 -1.40 4.63
CA GLN A 212 -10.50 0.05 4.48
C GLN A 212 -9.97 0.41 3.09
N TYR A 213 -8.92 -0.28 2.61
CA TYR A 213 -8.39 -0.10 1.27
C TYR A 213 -9.42 -0.39 0.18
N VAL A 214 -10.14 -1.49 0.31
CA VAL A 214 -11.19 -1.86 -0.65
C VAL A 214 -12.30 -0.81 -0.69
N ARG A 215 -12.76 -0.31 0.46
CA ARG A 215 -13.77 0.77 0.52
C ARG A 215 -13.29 2.07 -0.12
N LEU A 216 -12.00 2.38 0.01
CA LEU A 216 -11.41 3.58 -0.59
C LEU A 216 -11.22 3.46 -2.10
N SER A 217 -10.77 2.31 -2.58
CA SER A 217 -10.19 2.19 -3.93
C SER A 217 -11.02 1.35 -4.89
N ALA A 218 -11.83 0.39 -4.43
CA ALA A 218 -12.58 -0.50 -5.31
C ALA A 218 -13.64 0.21 -6.18
N PRO A 219 -14.43 1.18 -5.66
CA PRO A 219 -15.41 1.88 -6.47
C PRO A 219 -14.76 2.68 -7.60
N VAL A 220 -13.56 3.19 -7.35
CA VAL A 220 -12.79 4.01 -8.29
C VAL A 220 -12.13 3.14 -9.36
N ALA A 221 -11.75 1.92 -9.01
CA ALA A 221 -11.15 0.96 -9.92
C ALA A 221 -12.19 0.18 -10.76
N GLY A 222 -13.48 0.50 -10.63
CA GLY A 222 -14.56 -0.25 -11.31
C GLY A 222 -14.78 -1.65 -10.74
N CYS A 223 -14.29 -1.92 -9.52
CA CYS A 223 -14.37 -3.21 -8.84
C CYS A 223 -15.24 -3.11 -7.58
N ASP A 224 -16.37 -2.40 -7.64
CA ASP A 224 -17.22 -2.27 -6.46
C ASP A 224 -17.89 -3.61 -6.12
N ILE A 225 -17.27 -4.32 -5.17
CA ILE A 225 -17.73 -5.62 -4.66
C ILE A 225 -18.96 -5.44 -3.75
N PHE A 226 -19.14 -4.23 -3.21
CA PHE A 226 -20.24 -3.91 -2.29
C PHE A 226 -21.46 -3.37 -3.03
N ASN A 227 -21.26 -2.82 -4.23
CA ASN A 227 -22.33 -2.35 -5.10
C ASN A 227 -22.02 -2.65 -6.58
N PRO A 228 -22.12 -3.91 -7.02
CA PRO A 228 -21.79 -4.31 -8.39
C PRO A 228 -22.74 -3.69 -9.46
N TYR A 229 -23.83 -3.04 -9.03
CA TYR A 229 -24.82 -2.39 -9.90
C TYR A 229 -24.69 -0.86 -9.92
N ALA A 230 -23.59 -0.28 -9.40
CA ALA A 230 -23.34 1.15 -9.48
C ALA A 230 -22.93 1.50 -10.91
N ASP A 231 -23.91 1.82 -11.77
CA ASP A 231 -23.71 2.14 -13.19
C ASP A 231 -22.93 3.43 -13.43
N GLN A 232 -22.77 4.29 -12.41
CA GLN A 232 -22.06 5.56 -12.54
C GLN A 232 -21.26 5.90 -11.29
N PHE A 233 -19.99 6.22 -11.48
CA PHE A 233 -19.14 6.77 -10.42
C PHE A 233 -19.53 8.23 -10.18
N ILE A 234 -20.11 8.51 -9.00
CA ILE A 234 -20.41 9.87 -8.56
C ILE A 234 -19.41 10.27 -7.50
N PHE A 235 -18.50 11.19 -7.84
CA PHE A 235 -17.41 11.63 -6.95
C PHE A 235 -17.90 12.10 -5.58
N SER A 236 -18.99 12.89 -5.51
CA SER A 236 -19.51 13.42 -4.25
C SER A 236 -20.04 12.32 -3.32
N ALA A 237 -20.73 11.32 -3.88
CA ALA A 237 -21.24 10.18 -3.11
C ALA A 237 -20.10 9.29 -2.63
N TRP A 238 -19.14 8.99 -3.51
CA TRP A 238 -17.92 8.26 -3.14
C TRP A 238 -17.13 8.99 -2.04
N PHE A 239 -16.89 10.30 -2.19
CA PHE A 239 -16.12 11.08 -1.22
C PHE A 239 -16.77 11.08 0.16
N ALA A 240 -18.08 11.22 0.25
CA ALA A 240 -18.82 11.17 1.51
C ALA A 240 -18.70 9.78 2.18
N ALA A 241 -18.73 8.71 1.39
CA ALA A 241 -18.58 7.34 1.89
C ALA A 241 -17.12 6.97 2.25
N ALA A 242 -16.15 7.47 1.49
CA ALA A 242 -14.73 7.16 1.64
C ALA A 242 -14.03 7.98 2.75
N LEU A 243 -14.49 9.21 2.99
CA LEU A 243 -13.89 10.14 3.94
C LEU A 243 -13.72 9.55 5.36
N PRO A 244 -14.72 8.91 5.98
CA PRO A 244 -14.56 8.33 7.32
C PRO A 244 -13.50 7.22 7.35
N PHE A 245 -13.38 6.41 6.30
CA PHE A 245 -12.35 5.37 6.21
C PHE A 245 -10.96 5.98 6.03
N ALA A 246 -10.82 7.01 5.20
CA ALA A 246 -9.55 7.72 5.04
C ALA A 246 -9.08 8.36 6.36
N MET A 247 -9.98 9.01 7.09
CA MET A 247 -9.68 9.59 8.40
C MET A 247 -9.27 8.51 9.41
N LEU A 248 -9.94 7.36 9.40
CA LEU A 248 -9.62 6.23 10.28
C LEU A 248 -8.22 5.69 10.00
N VAL A 249 -7.88 5.45 8.72
CA VAL A 249 -6.53 5.00 8.31
C VAL A 249 -5.46 5.98 8.76
N VAL A 250 -5.66 7.28 8.58
CA VAL A 250 -4.70 8.31 9.02
C VAL A 250 -4.57 8.31 10.54
N ALA A 251 -5.67 8.16 11.28
CA ALA A 251 -5.64 8.06 12.74
C ALA A 251 -4.90 6.81 13.22
N GLU A 252 -5.12 5.66 12.59
CA GLU A 252 -4.42 4.39 12.88
C GLU A 252 -2.91 4.51 12.62
N ILE A 253 -2.51 5.10 11.49
CA ILE A 253 -1.11 5.38 11.18
C ILE A 253 -0.50 6.26 12.28
N GLY A 254 -1.19 7.34 12.67
CA GLY A 254 -0.72 8.26 13.72
C GLY A 254 -0.58 7.57 15.08
N MET A 255 -1.56 6.76 15.48
CA MET A 255 -1.52 6.02 16.76
C MET A 255 -0.39 4.98 16.79
N LEU A 256 -0.27 4.16 15.73
CA LEU A 256 0.77 3.14 15.65
C LEU A 256 2.17 3.76 15.59
N PHE A 257 2.33 4.86 14.86
CA PHE A 257 3.58 5.62 14.82
C PHE A 257 3.94 6.17 16.20
N ALA A 258 2.99 6.83 16.90
CA ALA A 258 3.22 7.35 18.24
C ALA A 258 3.58 6.23 19.24
N ALA A 259 2.86 5.11 19.19
CA ALA A 259 3.14 3.94 20.01
C ALA A 259 4.55 3.37 19.73
N SER A 260 4.96 3.27 18.46
CA SER A 260 6.31 2.83 18.08
C SER A 260 7.40 3.75 18.67
N CYS A 261 7.18 5.05 18.59
CA CYS A 261 8.13 6.02 19.14
C CYS A 261 8.21 6.01 20.68
N LEU A 262 7.10 5.74 21.36
CA LEU A 262 7.07 5.66 22.83
C LEU A 262 7.77 4.39 23.33
N LEU A 263 7.45 3.24 22.75
CA LEU A 263 8.04 1.96 23.15
C LEU A 263 9.55 1.91 22.86
N PHE A 264 9.99 2.50 21.75
CA PHE A 264 11.42 2.52 21.41
C PHE A 264 12.25 3.34 22.38
N LYS A 265 11.68 4.41 22.99
CA LYS A 265 12.36 5.23 23.99
C LYS A 265 12.71 4.44 25.26
N ASP A 266 11.89 3.47 25.63
CA ASP A 266 12.13 2.68 26.86
C ASP A 266 13.23 1.62 26.68
N GLU A 267 13.59 1.28 25.46
CA GLU A 267 14.73 0.41 25.14
C GLU A 267 16.11 1.12 25.21
N GLU A 268 16.14 2.45 25.20
CA GLU A 268 17.35 3.26 25.30
C GLU A 268 17.84 3.42 26.78
N LYS A 269 17.04 3.03 27.75
CA LYS A 269 17.40 3.04 29.18
C LYS A 269 17.95 1.70 29.64
#